data_2175bde5053c298cee9ba606b164c88e
#
_entry.id   2175bde5053c298cee9ba606b164c88e
#
_cell.length_a   1.000
_cell.length_b   1.000
_cell.length_c   1.000
_cell.angle_alpha   90.00
_cell.angle_beta   90.00
_cell.angle_gamma   90.00
#
_symmetry.space_group_name_H-M   'P 1'
#
loop_
_entity.id
_entity.type
_entity.pdbx_description
1 polymer ?
#
loop_
_entity_poly.entity_id
_entity_poly.type
_entity_poly.pdbx_seq_one_letter_code
_entity_poly.pdbx_strand_id
1 'polypeptide(L)'
;MPSIKTLKAFNFQGWIDANREKFKPPVGNAQVWEDGDLMVTVVGGPNSRNDYHDDPTEEFFHQLKGDIFLRVMPEEGKPPVEIPIKEGEVFLLPKHLRHSPQRLNPGTIGLVVEMPRPEGVMDGFEWYCDKCHHRVHRAEVLLKSIVRDLPPLFERFHQSAELRKCKFCGTMHPGKPQPAK
;
A
#
# COMPACT_ATOMS: atom_id res chain seq x y z
N MET A 1 -1.88 24.04 -19.99
CA MET A 1 -0.68 23.30 -20.44
C MET A 1 0.48 23.74 -19.57
N PRO A 2 1.29 22.85 -19.00
CA PRO A 2 2.47 23.23 -18.25
C PRO A 2 3.46 23.94 -19.19
N SER A 3 4.13 24.96 -18.68
CA SER A 3 5.15 25.68 -19.46
C SER A 3 6.40 24.80 -19.61
N ILE A 4 6.91 24.64 -20.83
CA ILE A 4 8.16 23.90 -21.09
C ILE A 4 9.33 24.43 -20.23
N LYS A 5 9.30 25.70 -19.81
CA LYS A 5 10.31 26.30 -18.93
C LYS A 5 10.34 25.69 -17.53
N THR A 6 9.26 25.05 -17.09
CA THR A 6 9.16 24.40 -15.78
C THR A 6 9.48 22.90 -15.82
N LEU A 7 9.61 22.31 -17.00
CA LEU A 7 9.96 20.91 -17.19
C LEU A 7 11.47 20.72 -17.00
N LYS A 8 11.86 20.12 -15.89
CA LYS A 8 13.27 19.84 -15.59
C LYS A 8 13.42 18.39 -15.12
N ALA A 9 14.37 17.69 -15.70
CA ALA A 9 14.87 16.46 -15.10
C ALA A 9 15.64 16.79 -13.82
N PHE A 10 15.60 15.89 -12.86
CA PHE A 10 16.36 16.01 -11.60
C PHE A 10 17.01 14.69 -11.22
N ASN A 11 18.00 14.76 -10.33
CA ASN A 11 18.63 13.55 -9.81
C ASN A 11 17.68 12.89 -8.79
N PHE A 12 17.16 11.71 -9.14
CA PHE A 12 16.17 11.01 -8.31
C PHE A 12 16.75 10.57 -6.97
N GLN A 13 18.01 10.08 -6.93
CA GLN A 13 18.66 9.74 -5.67
C GLN A 13 18.84 10.97 -4.78
N GLY A 14 19.22 12.10 -5.36
CA GLY A 14 19.31 13.37 -4.63
C GLY A 14 17.96 13.84 -4.08
N TRP A 15 16.88 13.60 -4.82
CA TRP A 15 15.53 13.88 -4.33
C TRP A 15 15.15 12.97 -3.14
N ILE A 16 15.45 11.66 -3.22
CA ILE A 16 15.26 10.73 -2.09
C ILE A 16 16.04 11.20 -0.86
N ASP A 17 17.31 11.57 -1.04
CA ASP A 17 18.17 12.03 0.06
C ASP A 17 17.65 13.30 0.72
N ALA A 18 17.13 14.24 -0.06
CA ALA A 18 16.54 15.47 0.44
C ALA A 18 15.19 15.28 1.14
N ASN A 19 14.48 14.16 0.88
CA ASN A 19 13.15 13.88 1.43
C ASN A 19 13.13 12.73 2.46
N ARG A 20 14.28 12.27 2.96
CA ARG A 20 14.41 11.11 3.86
C ARG A 20 13.48 11.13 5.06
N GLU A 21 13.18 12.29 5.61
CA GLU A 21 12.29 12.43 6.77
C GLU A 21 10.83 12.04 6.43
N LYS A 22 10.41 12.21 5.18
CA LYS A 22 9.06 11.83 4.73
C LYS A 22 8.85 10.31 4.65
N PHE A 23 9.94 9.54 4.60
CA PHE A 23 9.90 8.07 4.50
C PHE A 23 9.90 7.37 5.86
N LYS A 24 9.89 8.13 6.95
CA LYS A 24 9.79 7.62 8.30
C LYS A 24 8.32 7.48 8.74
N PRO A 25 8.01 6.54 9.65
CA PRO A 25 6.68 6.49 10.27
C PRO A 25 6.29 7.85 10.88
N PRO A 26 4.99 8.19 10.93
CA PRO A 26 3.83 7.33 10.67
C PRO A 26 3.39 7.27 9.21
N VAL A 27 3.82 8.18 8.34
CA VAL A 27 3.34 8.24 6.94
C VAL A 27 4.16 7.33 6.04
N GLY A 28 5.50 7.44 6.09
CA GLY A 28 6.41 6.54 5.40
C GLY A 28 6.39 6.61 3.87
N ASN A 29 5.79 7.63 3.25
CA ASN A 29 5.77 7.79 1.80
C ASN A 29 5.76 9.25 1.35
N ALA A 30 6.18 9.49 0.10
CA ALA A 30 6.07 10.78 -0.55
C ALA A 30 5.89 10.62 -2.05
N GLN A 31 4.93 11.34 -2.60
CA GLN A 31 4.73 11.43 -4.05
C GLN A 31 5.82 12.31 -4.67
N VAL A 32 6.39 11.88 -5.79
CA VAL A 32 7.49 12.57 -6.46
C VAL A 32 6.98 13.79 -7.23
N TRP A 33 5.81 13.68 -7.85
CA TRP A 33 5.07 14.77 -8.51
C TRP A 33 3.64 14.81 -7.96
N GLU A 34 3.26 15.89 -7.31
CA GLU A 34 1.94 16.03 -6.68
C GLU A 34 0.84 16.39 -7.69
N ASP A 35 1.24 16.93 -8.84
CA ASP A 35 0.35 17.42 -9.92
C ASP A 35 0.36 16.53 -11.17
N GLY A 36 1.00 15.36 -11.10
CA GLY A 36 1.00 14.37 -12.18
C GLY A 36 -0.20 13.43 -12.11
N ASP A 37 -0.71 13.01 -13.28
CA ASP A 37 -1.74 11.98 -13.33
C ASP A 37 -1.18 10.62 -12.89
N LEU A 38 0.05 10.30 -13.31
CA LEU A 38 0.75 9.09 -12.88
C LEU A 38 1.22 9.25 -11.44
N MET A 39 0.80 8.34 -10.57
CA MET A 39 1.24 8.33 -9.17
C MET A 39 2.60 7.66 -9.05
N VAL A 40 3.62 8.47 -8.83
CA VAL A 40 5.00 8.01 -8.60
C VAL A 40 5.36 8.28 -7.15
N THR A 41 5.38 7.22 -6.33
CA THR A 41 5.49 7.32 -4.87
C THR A 41 6.74 6.60 -4.38
N VAL A 42 7.56 7.27 -3.58
CA VAL A 42 8.63 6.62 -2.82
C VAL A 42 8.10 6.23 -1.45
N VAL A 43 8.30 4.97 -1.08
CA VAL A 43 7.81 4.38 0.17
C VAL A 43 8.99 3.87 0.99
N GLY A 44 9.04 4.26 2.26
CA GLY A 44 10.05 3.81 3.22
C GLY A 44 9.53 2.78 4.21
N GLY A 45 10.46 2.11 4.89
CA GLY A 45 10.21 1.24 6.03
C GLY A 45 10.75 1.83 7.34
N PRO A 46 10.29 1.31 8.50
CA PRO A 46 9.40 0.16 8.64
C PRO A 46 7.92 0.51 8.38
N ASN A 47 7.23 -0.40 7.74
CA ASN A 47 5.77 -0.33 7.54
C ASN A 47 5.20 -1.76 7.53
N SER A 48 4.37 -2.07 8.50
CA SER A 48 3.65 -3.34 8.60
C SER A 48 2.16 -3.08 8.42
N ARG A 49 1.54 -3.78 7.47
CA ARG A 49 0.12 -3.65 7.14
C ARG A 49 -0.61 -4.96 7.38
N ASN A 50 -1.89 -4.89 7.70
CA ASN A 50 -2.79 -6.04 7.78
C ASN A 50 -4.07 -5.86 6.95
N ASP A 51 -4.16 -4.76 6.24
CA ASP A 51 -5.11 -4.54 5.16
C ASP A 51 -4.51 -5.00 3.83
N TYR A 52 -5.38 -5.35 2.90
CA TYR A 52 -5.04 -5.69 1.53
C TYR A 52 -5.70 -4.68 0.60
N HIS A 53 -4.90 -4.10 -0.27
CA HIS A 53 -5.36 -3.20 -1.32
C HIS A 53 -5.82 -4.01 -2.53
N ASP A 54 -6.99 -3.68 -3.05
CA ASP A 54 -7.55 -4.14 -4.32
C ASP A 54 -7.51 -2.96 -5.28
N ASP A 55 -6.36 -2.78 -5.96
CA ASP A 55 -6.16 -1.71 -6.93
C ASP A 55 -6.84 -2.07 -8.25
N PRO A 56 -7.66 -1.18 -8.81
CA PRO A 56 -8.29 -1.39 -10.12
C PRO A 56 -7.31 -1.28 -11.29
N THR A 57 -6.08 -0.87 -11.03
CA THR A 57 -5.00 -0.73 -12.03
C THR A 57 -3.79 -1.60 -11.69
N GLU A 58 -2.82 -1.66 -12.59
CA GLU A 58 -1.55 -2.32 -12.31
C GLU A 58 -0.66 -1.42 -11.46
N GLU A 59 0.14 -2.03 -10.58
CA GLU A 59 1.15 -1.33 -9.80
C GLU A 59 2.56 -1.85 -10.17
N PHE A 60 3.46 -0.95 -10.50
CA PHE A 60 4.86 -1.26 -10.71
C PHE A 60 5.68 -0.98 -9.45
N PHE A 61 6.42 -1.97 -8.99
CA PHE A 61 7.33 -1.89 -7.85
C PHE A 61 8.78 -1.94 -8.32
N HIS A 62 9.61 -1.06 -7.81
CA HIS A 62 11.07 -1.14 -7.90
C HIS A 62 11.65 -0.98 -6.51
N GLN A 63 12.27 -2.03 -5.98
CA GLN A 63 12.88 -1.99 -4.66
C GLN A 63 14.28 -1.40 -4.74
N LEU A 64 14.43 -0.14 -4.28
CA LEU A 64 15.66 0.64 -4.41
C LEU A 64 16.68 0.32 -3.32
N LYS A 65 16.23 -0.01 -2.10
CA LYS A 65 17.08 -0.30 -0.97
C LYS A 65 16.41 -1.25 0.03
N GLY A 66 17.15 -2.30 0.41
CA GLY A 66 16.70 -3.35 1.33
C GLY A 66 15.57 -4.20 0.74
N ASP A 67 15.34 -5.37 1.32
CA ASP A 67 14.36 -6.32 0.84
C ASP A 67 12.99 -6.09 1.47
N ILE A 68 11.94 -6.40 0.71
CA ILE A 68 10.54 -6.40 1.16
C ILE A 68 9.86 -7.68 0.67
N PHE A 69 8.60 -7.88 1.08
CA PHE A 69 7.72 -8.82 0.40
C PHE A 69 6.31 -8.25 0.26
N LEU A 70 5.63 -8.69 -0.78
CA LEU A 70 4.19 -8.48 -0.93
C LEU A 70 3.46 -9.69 -0.38
N ARG A 71 2.58 -9.48 0.58
CA ARG A 71 1.61 -10.51 0.97
C ARG A 71 0.42 -10.38 0.05
N VAL A 72 0.11 -11.42 -0.73
CA VAL A 72 -1.01 -11.44 -1.66
C VAL A 72 -2.07 -12.43 -1.23
N MET A 73 -3.34 -12.11 -1.48
CA MET A 73 -4.49 -12.96 -1.21
C MET A 73 -5.10 -13.41 -2.55
N PRO A 74 -4.64 -14.53 -3.12
CA PRO A 74 -5.10 -14.97 -4.44
C PRO A 74 -6.52 -15.52 -4.40
N GLU A 75 -6.90 -16.17 -3.30
CA GLU A 75 -8.20 -16.81 -3.13
C GLU A 75 -8.67 -16.70 -1.68
N GLU A 76 -9.93 -16.31 -1.48
CA GLU A 76 -10.55 -16.24 -0.16
C GLU A 76 -10.63 -17.64 0.49
N GLY A 77 -10.32 -17.73 1.77
CA GLY A 77 -10.30 -19.00 2.51
C GLY A 77 -8.99 -19.80 2.37
N LYS A 78 -8.05 -19.32 1.57
CA LYS A 78 -6.69 -19.85 1.47
C LYS A 78 -5.69 -18.93 2.16
N PRO A 79 -4.59 -19.45 2.70
CA PRO A 79 -3.56 -18.62 3.29
C PRO A 79 -2.96 -17.66 2.24
N PRO A 80 -2.54 -16.46 2.66
CA PRO A 80 -1.86 -15.54 1.77
C PRO A 80 -0.51 -16.12 1.30
N VAL A 81 -0.07 -15.65 0.14
CA VAL A 81 1.24 -15.99 -0.43
C VAL A 81 2.16 -14.79 -0.27
N GLU A 82 3.41 -15.03 0.08
CA GLU A 82 4.42 -13.99 0.19
C GLU A 82 5.32 -14.02 -1.06
N ILE A 83 5.39 -12.88 -1.75
CA ILE A 83 6.22 -12.66 -2.94
C ILE A 83 7.38 -11.75 -2.52
N PRO A 84 8.62 -12.26 -2.38
CA PRO A 84 9.77 -11.43 -2.05
C PRO A 84 10.11 -10.50 -3.22
N ILE A 85 10.51 -9.26 -2.89
CA ILE A 85 11.10 -8.29 -3.83
C ILE A 85 12.38 -7.80 -3.18
N LYS A 86 13.52 -8.23 -3.71
CA LYS A 86 14.84 -7.88 -3.18
C LYS A 86 15.31 -6.52 -3.69
N GLU A 87 16.31 -5.98 -3.02
CA GLU A 87 16.98 -4.77 -3.49
C GLU A 87 17.44 -4.92 -4.96
N GLY A 88 17.08 -3.92 -5.76
CA GLY A 88 17.33 -3.88 -7.21
C GLY A 88 16.29 -4.60 -8.07
N GLU A 89 15.38 -5.38 -7.46
CA GLU A 89 14.36 -6.09 -8.22
C GLU A 89 13.15 -5.20 -8.55
N VAL A 90 12.47 -5.57 -9.64
CA VAL A 90 11.21 -4.97 -10.09
C VAL A 90 10.11 -6.02 -10.10
N PHE A 91 8.87 -5.58 -9.89
CA PHE A 91 7.70 -6.45 -9.93
C PHE A 91 6.51 -5.66 -10.50
N LEU A 92 5.78 -6.27 -11.44
CA LEU A 92 4.51 -5.74 -11.92
C LEU A 92 3.37 -6.53 -11.30
N LEU A 93 2.59 -5.85 -10.47
CA LEU A 93 1.42 -6.41 -9.81
C LEU A 93 0.21 -6.27 -10.73
N PRO A 94 -0.48 -7.37 -11.06
CA PRO A 94 -1.72 -7.30 -11.83
C PRO A 94 -2.83 -6.57 -11.07
N LYS A 95 -3.67 -5.86 -11.81
CA LYS A 95 -4.90 -5.25 -11.26
C LYS A 95 -5.75 -6.29 -10.50
N HIS A 96 -6.43 -5.84 -9.46
CA HIS A 96 -7.33 -6.64 -8.64
C HIS A 96 -6.69 -7.82 -7.89
N LEU A 97 -5.38 -7.93 -7.88
CA LEU A 97 -4.69 -8.86 -6.98
C LEU A 97 -4.54 -8.19 -5.60
N ARG A 98 -5.33 -8.65 -4.62
CA ARG A 98 -5.31 -8.11 -3.25
C ARG A 98 -3.94 -8.30 -2.65
N HIS A 99 -3.32 -7.21 -2.25
CA HIS A 99 -1.94 -7.22 -1.80
C HIS A 99 -1.70 -6.30 -0.60
N SER A 100 -0.67 -6.62 0.15
CA SER A 100 -0.26 -5.90 1.36
C SER A 100 1.27 -5.82 1.40
N PRO A 101 1.88 -4.70 0.98
CA PRO A 101 3.33 -4.54 1.02
C PRO A 101 3.84 -4.53 2.46
N GLN A 102 4.85 -5.38 2.74
CA GLN A 102 5.45 -5.54 4.05
C GLN A 102 6.90 -5.06 4.02
N ARG A 103 7.18 -3.95 4.70
CA ARG A 103 8.50 -3.31 4.82
C ARG A 103 8.94 -3.38 6.27
N LEU A 104 9.35 -4.56 6.73
CA LEU A 104 9.58 -4.79 8.16
C LEU A 104 10.86 -4.11 8.66
N ASN A 105 11.85 -3.97 7.80
CA ASN A 105 13.15 -3.41 8.16
C ASN A 105 13.17 -1.88 8.01
N PRO A 106 13.75 -1.14 8.98
CA PRO A 106 13.96 0.28 8.87
C PRO A 106 14.94 0.61 7.74
N GLY A 107 14.71 1.74 7.08
CA GLY A 107 15.59 2.23 6.01
C GLY A 107 15.44 1.53 4.67
N THR A 108 14.45 0.64 4.50
CA THR A 108 14.05 0.17 3.16
C THR A 108 13.44 1.32 2.37
N ILE A 109 13.74 1.38 1.07
CA ILE A 109 13.22 2.39 0.14
C ILE A 109 12.75 1.66 -1.12
N GLY A 110 11.51 1.91 -1.51
CA GLY A 110 10.94 1.40 -2.75
C GLY A 110 10.25 2.51 -3.54
N LEU A 111 10.23 2.35 -4.85
CA LEU A 111 9.44 3.14 -5.77
C LEU A 111 8.20 2.33 -6.13
N VAL A 112 7.03 2.96 -6.04
CA VAL A 112 5.77 2.41 -6.52
C VAL A 112 5.21 3.37 -7.56
N VAL A 113 4.83 2.82 -8.70
CA VAL A 113 4.21 3.58 -9.79
C VAL A 113 2.84 2.99 -10.08
N GLU A 114 1.82 3.81 -9.96
CA GLU A 114 0.43 3.43 -10.17
C GLU A 114 -0.20 4.27 -11.29
N MET A 115 -1.02 3.63 -12.08
CA MET A 115 -1.80 4.31 -13.12
C MET A 115 -2.89 5.19 -12.48
N PRO A 116 -3.29 6.29 -13.16
CA PRO A 116 -4.45 7.05 -12.72
C PRO A 116 -5.70 6.17 -12.75
N ARG A 117 -6.53 6.27 -11.70
CA ARG A 117 -7.79 5.52 -11.65
C ARG A 117 -8.73 6.02 -12.74
N PRO A 118 -9.39 5.11 -13.48
CA PRO A 118 -10.48 5.52 -14.38
C PRO A 118 -11.58 6.26 -13.60
N GLU A 119 -12.27 7.16 -14.28
CA GLU A 119 -13.33 7.96 -13.65
C GLU A 119 -14.41 7.06 -13.03
N GLY A 120 -14.75 7.33 -11.77
CA GLY A 120 -15.77 6.60 -11.02
C GLY A 120 -15.36 5.23 -10.51
N VAL A 121 -14.14 4.77 -10.79
CA VAL A 121 -13.64 3.49 -10.30
C VAL A 121 -13.08 3.65 -8.89
N MET A 122 -13.47 2.74 -7.98
CA MET A 122 -13.07 2.77 -6.59
C MET A 122 -11.95 1.78 -6.31
N ASP A 123 -11.07 2.17 -5.39
CA ASP A 123 -10.12 1.27 -4.75
C ASP A 123 -10.82 0.49 -3.64
N GLY A 124 -10.46 -0.79 -3.48
CA GLY A 124 -10.93 -1.63 -2.39
C GLY A 124 -9.87 -1.84 -1.33
N PHE A 125 -10.28 -1.84 -0.06
CA PHE A 125 -9.42 -2.22 1.06
C PHE A 125 -10.10 -3.34 1.83
N GLU A 126 -9.39 -4.46 1.98
CA GLU A 126 -9.93 -5.69 2.55
C GLU A 126 -9.12 -6.14 3.75
N TRP A 127 -9.80 -6.73 4.74
CA TRP A 127 -9.20 -7.39 5.89
C TRP A 127 -9.63 -8.84 5.92
N TYR A 128 -8.69 -9.73 6.19
CA TYR A 128 -8.91 -11.17 6.21
C TYR A 128 -8.68 -11.75 7.59
N CYS A 129 -9.37 -12.83 7.89
CA CYS A 129 -9.26 -13.55 9.14
C CYS A 129 -7.94 -14.29 9.25
N ASP A 130 -7.15 -14.05 10.29
CA ASP A 130 -5.87 -14.72 10.52
C ASP A 130 -6.02 -16.25 10.73
N LYS A 131 -7.24 -16.73 11.10
CA LYS A 131 -7.50 -18.14 11.36
C LYS A 131 -8.01 -18.91 10.15
N CYS A 132 -8.96 -18.34 9.41
CA CYS A 132 -9.63 -19.07 8.32
C CYS A 132 -9.49 -18.41 6.95
N HIS A 133 -8.78 -17.29 6.87
CA HIS A 133 -8.47 -16.54 5.66
C HIS A 133 -9.67 -16.06 4.84
N HIS A 134 -10.90 -16.12 5.40
CA HIS A 134 -12.06 -15.49 4.79
C HIS A 134 -12.05 -13.99 5.05
N ARG A 135 -12.63 -13.24 4.12
CA ARG A 135 -12.74 -11.80 4.22
C ARG A 135 -13.61 -11.41 5.41
N VAL A 136 -13.04 -10.58 6.28
CA VAL A 136 -13.72 -10.03 7.46
C VAL A 136 -14.50 -8.79 7.08
N HIS A 137 -13.86 -7.89 6.31
CA HIS A 137 -14.43 -6.61 5.89
C HIS A 137 -13.85 -6.17 4.56
N ARG A 138 -14.65 -5.43 3.78
CA ARG A 138 -14.23 -4.66 2.60
C ARG A 138 -14.77 -3.25 2.73
N ALA A 139 -13.94 -2.27 2.45
CA ALA A 139 -14.32 -0.88 2.28
C ALA A 139 -13.86 -0.39 0.91
N GLU A 140 -14.64 0.50 0.30
CA GLU A 140 -14.34 1.07 -1.01
C GLU A 140 -14.28 2.59 -0.93
N VAL A 141 -13.40 3.18 -1.71
CA VAL A 141 -13.17 4.62 -1.71
C VAL A 141 -12.79 5.12 -3.11
N LEU A 142 -13.31 6.27 -3.51
CA LEU A 142 -12.76 7.03 -4.64
C LEU A 142 -11.47 7.68 -4.17
N LEU A 143 -10.35 6.98 -4.38
CA LEU A 143 -9.05 7.40 -3.86
C LEU A 143 -8.50 8.57 -4.66
N LYS A 144 -8.43 9.74 -4.00
CA LYS A 144 -7.80 10.96 -4.53
C LYS A 144 -6.56 11.37 -3.74
N SER A 145 -6.49 10.93 -2.49
CA SER A 145 -5.38 11.25 -1.59
C SER A 145 -5.23 10.19 -0.51
N ILE A 146 -4.15 9.43 -0.57
CA ILE A 146 -3.80 8.42 0.43
C ILE A 146 -3.85 8.99 1.84
N VAL A 147 -3.32 10.21 2.02
CA VAL A 147 -3.21 10.86 3.35
C VAL A 147 -4.57 11.31 3.91
N ARG A 148 -5.53 11.68 3.05
CA ARG A 148 -6.85 12.18 3.50
C ARG A 148 -7.91 11.10 3.53
N ASP A 149 -7.93 10.23 2.51
CA ASP A 149 -9.07 9.37 2.25
C ASP A 149 -8.98 8.04 3.00
N LEU A 150 -7.75 7.54 3.23
CA LEU A 150 -7.56 6.24 3.90
C LEU A 150 -7.70 6.28 5.44
N PRO A 151 -7.18 7.28 6.18
CA PRO A 151 -7.25 7.24 7.63
C PRO A 151 -8.65 7.09 8.21
N PRO A 152 -9.70 7.82 7.75
CA PRO A 152 -11.05 7.65 8.26
C PRO A 152 -11.62 6.25 7.97
N LEU A 153 -11.31 5.69 6.81
CA LEU A 153 -11.76 4.37 6.39
C LEU A 153 -11.15 3.28 7.28
N PHE A 154 -9.85 3.35 7.54
CA PHE A 154 -9.14 2.41 8.40
C PHE A 154 -9.57 2.53 9.86
N GLU A 155 -9.72 3.75 10.36
CA GLU A 155 -10.15 3.98 11.74
C GLU A 155 -11.55 3.42 12.00
N ARG A 156 -12.48 3.56 11.05
CA ARG A 156 -13.82 2.94 11.13
C ARG A 156 -13.73 1.43 11.33
N PHE A 157 -12.89 0.74 10.58
CA PHE A 157 -12.66 -0.70 10.76
C PHE A 157 -12.01 -1.00 12.11
N HIS A 158 -10.96 -0.27 12.48
CA HIS A 158 -10.20 -0.52 13.70
C HIS A 158 -11.04 -0.35 14.97
N GLN A 159 -11.96 0.61 14.99
CA GLN A 159 -12.82 0.89 16.17
C GLN A 159 -14.02 -0.04 16.27
N SER A 160 -14.50 -0.60 15.17
CA SER A 160 -15.72 -1.41 15.14
C SER A 160 -15.45 -2.89 15.45
N ALA A 161 -15.85 -3.36 16.62
CA ALA A 161 -15.80 -4.79 16.94
C ALA A 161 -16.68 -5.63 15.99
N GLU A 162 -17.80 -5.08 15.53
CA GLU A 162 -18.68 -5.75 14.58
C GLU A 162 -17.99 -5.97 13.23
N LEU A 163 -17.35 -4.95 12.67
CA LEU A 163 -16.63 -5.04 11.41
C LEU A 163 -15.41 -5.98 11.49
N ARG A 164 -14.81 -6.11 12.69
CA ARG A 164 -13.64 -6.97 12.92
C ARG A 164 -13.97 -8.42 13.22
N LYS A 165 -15.24 -8.76 13.48
CA LYS A 165 -15.63 -10.13 13.76
C LYS A 165 -15.79 -10.93 12.46
N CYS A 166 -15.00 -11.99 12.30
CA CYS A 166 -15.12 -12.89 11.16
C CYS A 166 -16.49 -13.57 11.18
N LYS A 167 -17.29 -13.36 10.14
CA LYS A 167 -18.63 -13.94 9.99
C LYS A 167 -18.58 -15.43 9.73
N PHE A 168 -17.44 -15.96 9.29
CA PHE A 168 -17.28 -17.38 8.94
C PHE A 168 -16.89 -18.23 10.16
N CYS A 169 -15.91 -17.82 10.96
CA CYS A 169 -15.41 -18.62 12.08
C CYS A 169 -15.51 -17.94 13.46
N GLY A 170 -16.05 -16.72 13.52
CA GLY A 170 -16.24 -15.97 14.76
C GLY A 170 -14.98 -15.33 15.35
N THR A 171 -13.81 -15.57 14.78
CA THR A 171 -12.55 -15.00 15.26
C THR A 171 -12.56 -13.47 15.12
N MET A 172 -12.02 -12.78 16.13
CA MET A 172 -11.88 -11.34 16.12
C MET A 172 -10.55 -10.95 15.46
N HIS A 173 -10.63 -10.15 14.38
CA HIS A 173 -9.44 -9.56 13.76
C HIS A 173 -8.82 -8.52 14.71
N PRO A 174 -7.48 -8.45 14.87
CA PRO A 174 -6.81 -7.59 15.86
C PRO A 174 -7.05 -6.09 15.64
N GLY A 175 -7.45 -5.67 14.44
CA GLY A 175 -7.60 -4.26 14.08
C GLY A 175 -6.28 -3.70 13.60
N LYS A 176 -5.71 -2.73 14.33
CA LYS A 176 -4.43 -2.10 13.94
C LYS A 176 -3.30 -3.13 13.85
N PRO A 177 -2.39 -2.97 12.88
CA PRO A 177 -1.19 -3.79 12.83
C PRO A 177 -0.42 -3.70 14.15
N GLN A 178 0.10 -4.83 14.62
CA GLN A 178 1.01 -4.83 15.75
C GLN A 178 2.40 -4.40 15.26
N PRO A 179 3.17 -3.62 16.03
CA PRO A 179 4.57 -3.34 15.70
C PRO A 179 5.32 -4.65 15.49
N ALA A 180 6.18 -4.70 14.50
CA ALA A 180 7.11 -5.81 14.34
C ALA A 180 7.95 -5.92 15.62
N LYS A 181 7.97 -7.12 16.20
CA LYS A 181 8.79 -7.42 17.40
C LYS A 181 10.25 -7.50 17.03
#